data_d1ceaa7a4bd4997263828b1e018d758d
#
_entry.id   d1ceaa7a4bd4997263828b1e018d758d
#
_cell.length_a   1.000
_cell.length_b   1.000
_cell.length_c   1.000
_cell.angle_alpha   90.00
_cell.angle_beta   90.00
_cell.angle_gamma   90.00
#
_symmetry.space_group_name_H-M   'P 1'
#
loop_
_entity.id
_entity.type
_entity.pdbx_description
1 polymer ?
#
loop_
_entity_poly.entity_id
_entity_poly.type
_entity_poly.pdbx_seq_one_letter_code
_entity_poly.pdbx_strand_id
1 'polypeptide(L)'
;MTAENLFSQWDKAKAKYHNFKDMGMVKVYTSGSLLEDKEIPLEFQQRVLEDCHDLKKELVIESRTEQITEEKLEWATKHNPNFTVAIGLEAYDDGVLRFHVNKGFSISSWDRAVELLQKYALRVKTYLMFKPPFMSEGDALLHGVNWVKAVAEKSDEISVNPMNIQKGTIIDRLYRSDQFRPPWLWSLVSMIEQTHAFIHPKNGINGDEDQVSRLIIHPTAGGKPRGAHNCGDCDSDVVAAIERYSVSGDLIDLEGLSCQCKEVLQEEISLDGSLPNPLGVGLRRRGLSRLNLRKT
;
A
#
# COMPACT_ATOMS: atom_id res chain seq x y z
N MET A 1 12.84 21.61 11.29
CA MET A 1 12.88 22.28 9.97
C MET A 1 12.15 23.60 10.15
N THR A 2 12.62 24.73 9.59
CA THR A 2 11.93 26.02 9.73
C THR A 2 10.85 26.15 8.65
N ALA A 3 9.80 26.95 8.92
CA ALA A 3 8.76 27.24 7.93
C ALA A 3 9.33 27.80 6.63
N GLU A 4 10.33 28.71 6.71
CA GLU A 4 11.01 29.29 5.55
C GLU A 4 11.67 28.25 4.65
N ASN A 5 12.27 27.22 5.24
CA ASN A 5 12.88 26.11 4.47
C ASN A 5 11.83 25.31 3.71
N LEU A 6 10.67 25.07 4.32
CA LEU A 6 9.55 24.35 3.69
C LEU A 6 8.96 25.18 2.55
N PHE A 7 8.72 26.47 2.75
CA PHE A 7 8.25 27.37 1.69
C PHE A 7 9.23 27.42 0.52
N SER A 8 10.53 27.57 0.82
CA SER A 8 11.57 27.56 -0.22
C SER A 8 11.60 26.23 -1.01
N GLN A 9 11.44 25.09 -0.33
CA GLN A 9 11.32 23.78 -1.00
C GLN A 9 10.10 23.70 -1.91
N TRP A 10 8.95 24.13 -1.41
CA TRP A 10 7.70 24.13 -2.14
C TRP A 10 7.77 25.00 -3.40
N ASP A 11 8.25 26.22 -3.26
CA ASP A 11 8.38 27.14 -4.39
C ASP A 11 9.43 26.67 -5.41
N LYS A 12 10.54 26.07 -4.97
CA LYS A 12 11.51 25.42 -5.86
C LYS A 12 10.90 24.22 -6.60
N ALA A 13 10.09 23.41 -5.92
CA ALA A 13 9.41 22.29 -6.55
C ALA A 13 8.46 22.78 -7.64
N LYS A 14 7.64 23.80 -7.34
CA LYS A 14 6.74 24.41 -8.32
C LYS A 14 7.48 24.99 -9.53
N ALA A 15 8.60 25.67 -9.29
CA ALA A 15 9.44 26.29 -10.33
C ALA A 15 10.18 25.25 -11.19
N LYS A 16 10.68 24.16 -10.57
CA LYS A 16 11.40 23.09 -11.26
C LYS A 16 10.55 22.36 -12.29
N TYR A 17 9.30 22.16 -11.98
CA TYR A 17 8.35 21.53 -12.88
C TYR A 17 7.70 22.61 -13.74
N HIS A 18 8.36 23.00 -14.86
CA HIS A 18 7.85 24.00 -15.81
C HIS A 18 6.40 23.71 -16.24
N ASN A 19 6.01 22.44 -16.19
CA ASN A 19 4.67 21.95 -16.49
C ASN A 19 3.86 21.68 -15.20
N PHE A 20 4.15 22.33 -14.07
CA PHE A 20 3.33 22.16 -12.87
C PHE A 20 1.84 22.41 -13.15
N LYS A 21 1.54 23.32 -14.08
CA LYS A 21 0.17 23.56 -14.56
C LYS A 21 -0.42 22.37 -15.30
N ASP A 22 0.40 21.57 -15.97
CA ASP A 22 -0.04 20.43 -16.80
C ASP A 22 -0.12 19.13 -15.99
N MET A 23 0.46 19.11 -14.77
CA MET A 23 0.37 17.96 -13.87
C MET A 23 -1.02 17.88 -13.25
N GLY A 24 -1.69 16.73 -13.36
CA GLY A 24 -3.02 16.51 -12.77
C GLY A 24 -2.99 16.37 -11.24
N MET A 25 -1.90 15.78 -10.70
CA MET A 25 -1.80 15.36 -9.30
C MET A 25 -0.50 15.84 -8.64
N VAL A 26 -0.61 16.25 -7.39
CA VAL A 26 0.51 16.56 -6.49
C VAL A 26 0.48 15.62 -5.30
N LYS A 27 1.60 14.95 -5.01
CA LYS A 27 1.74 14.08 -3.84
C LYS A 27 2.75 14.71 -2.89
N VAL A 28 2.30 15.01 -1.67
CA VAL A 28 3.16 15.55 -0.61
C VAL A 28 3.39 14.46 0.43
N TYR A 29 4.57 13.85 0.33
CA TYR A 29 4.98 12.79 1.21
C TYR A 29 5.97 13.31 2.25
N THR A 30 5.72 12.97 3.50
CA THR A 30 6.56 13.32 4.65
C THR A 30 6.96 12.03 5.37
N SER A 31 7.98 12.09 6.21
CA SER A 31 8.31 10.95 7.07
C SER A 31 7.36 10.79 8.27
N GLY A 32 6.38 11.68 8.39
CA GLY A 32 5.38 11.71 9.46
C GLY A 32 3.99 11.99 8.93
N SER A 33 3.43 13.16 9.29
CA SER A 33 2.10 13.57 8.87
C SER A 33 2.09 15.02 8.42
N LEU A 34 1.57 15.31 7.23
CA LEU A 34 1.40 16.71 6.80
C LEU A 34 0.50 17.49 7.77
N LEU A 35 -0.50 16.80 8.36
CA LEU A 35 -1.47 17.41 9.26
C LEU A 35 -0.98 17.55 10.72
N GLU A 36 0.28 17.21 11.02
CA GLU A 36 0.83 17.31 12.36
C GLU A 36 1.51 18.66 12.60
N ASP A 37 0.91 19.51 13.43
CA ASP A 37 1.38 20.88 13.70
C ASP A 37 2.75 20.94 14.36
N LYS A 38 3.18 19.86 15.05
CA LYS A 38 4.51 19.76 15.66
C LYS A 38 5.62 19.49 14.62
N GLU A 39 5.28 18.83 13.53
CA GLU A 39 6.23 18.51 12.46
C GLU A 39 6.19 19.56 11.34
N ILE A 40 4.99 19.98 10.96
CA ILE A 40 4.74 20.86 9.80
C ILE A 40 3.98 22.11 10.28
N PRO A 41 4.58 23.32 10.15
CA PRO A 41 3.92 24.56 10.52
C PRO A 41 2.56 24.75 9.83
N LEU A 42 1.56 25.24 10.57
CA LEU A 42 0.18 25.35 10.10
C LEU A 42 0.06 26.21 8.83
N GLU A 43 0.82 27.31 8.78
CA GLU A 43 0.87 28.18 7.61
C GLU A 43 1.42 27.48 6.33
N PHE A 44 2.30 26.50 6.50
CA PHE A 44 2.77 25.71 5.37
C PHE A 44 1.74 24.68 4.93
N GLN A 45 1.07 24.01 5.88
CA GLN A 45 -0.05 23.11 5.56
C GLN A 45 -1.13 23.86 4.78
N GLN A 46 -1.54 25.03 5.25
CA GLN A 46 -2.51 25.89 4.58
C GLN A 46 -2.07 26.23 3.15
N ARG A 47 -0.82 26.68 2.98
CA ARG A 47 -0.28 27.02 1.65
C ARG A 47 -0.34 25.86 0.66
N VAL A 48 -0.03 24.65 1.10
CA VAL A 48 -0.09 23.45 0.25
C VAL A 48 -1.53 23.16 -0.18
N LEU A 49 -2.46 23.22 0.77
CA LEU A 49 -3.88 22.99 0.51
C LEU A 49 -4.43 24.02 -0.49
N GLU A 50 -4.23 25.31 -0.23
CA GLU A 50 -4.71 26.42 -1.08
C GLU A 50 -4.08 26.41 -2.46
N ASP A 51 -2.75 26.27 -2.58
CA ASP A 51 -2.08 26.23 -3.90
C ASP A 51 -2.61 25.09 -4.77
N CYS A 52 -2.86 23.90 -4.19
CA CYS A 52 -3.40 22.78 -4.95
C CYS A 52 -4.89 23.00 -5.32
N HIS A 53 -5.68 23.60 -4.44
CA HIS A 53 -7.06 23.95 -4.71
C HIS A 53 -7.17 24.97 -5.84
N ASP A 54 -6.45 26.10 -5.74
CA ASP A 54 -6.47 27.20 -6.69
C ASP A 54 -5.98 26.77 -8.08
N LEU A 55 -4.99 25.89 -8.13
CA LEU A 55 -4.44 25.33 -9.36
C LEU A 55 -5.23 24.13 -9.88
N LYS A 56 -6.34 23.74 -9.19
CA LYS A 56 -7.19 22.58 -9.52
C LYS A 56 -6.39 21.29 -9.65
N LYS A 57 -5.46 21.07 -8.72
CA LYS A 57 -4.65 19.86 -8.64
C LYS A 57 -5.28 18.85 -7.68
N GLU A 58 -5.27 17.60 -8.11
CA GLU A 58 -5.52 16.53 -7.17
C GLU A 58 -4.37 16.49 -6.15
N LEU A 59 -4.70 16.59 -4.86
CA LEU A 59 -3.71 16.56 -3.79
C LEU A 59 -3.78 15.23 -3.03
N VAL A 60 -2.64 14.57 -2.87
CA VAL A 60 -2.48 13.42 -1.98
C VAL A 60 -1.49 13.79 -0.87
N ILE A 61 -1.92 13.65 0.37
CA ILE A 61 -1.11 13.88 1.55
C ILE A 61 -0.98 12.61 2.39
N GLU A 62 0.12 12.44 3.10
CA GLU A 62 0.26 11.37 4.09
C GLU A 62 -0.14 11.86 5.48
N SER A 63 -0.85 11.01 6.22
CA SER A 63 -1.18 11.27 7.62
C SER A 63 -1.22 9.99 8.44
N ARG A 64 -0.83 10.11 9.70
CA ARG A 64 -1.07 9.09 10.72
C ARG A 64 -2.49 9.24 11.26
N THR A 65 -3.07 8.13 11.72
CA THR A 65 -4.46 8.09 12.18
C THR A 65 -4.77 9.07 13.33
N GLU A 66 -3.81 9.28 14.23
CA GLU A 66 -3.96 10.19 15.37
C GLU A 66 -4.02 11.68 14.98
N GLN A 67 -3.58 12.04 13.77
CA GLN A 67 -3.64 13.41 13.25
C GLN A 67 -4.93 13.69 12.46
N ILE A 68 -5.71 12.63 12.19
CA ILE A 68 -7.00 12.75 11.50
C ILE A 68 -8.08 12.97 12.56
N THR A 69 -8.29 14.23 12.90
CA THR A 69 -9.30 14.67 13.89
C THR A 69 -10.37 15.53 13.23
N GLU A 70 -11.54 15.58 13.83
CA GLU A 70 -12.66 16.39 13.31
C GLU A 70 -12.26 17.86 13.14
N GLU A 71 -11.61 18.44 14.17
CA GLU A 71 -11.11 19.80 14.16
C GLU A 71 -10.12 20.05 13.00
N LYS A 72 -9.16 19.12 12.81
CA LYS A 72 -8.16 19.23 11.76
C LYS A 72 -8.78 19.12 10.37
N LEU A 73 -9.73 18.21 10.17
CA LEU A 73 -10.41 18.05 8.89
C LEU A 73 -11.35 19.24 8.60
N GLU A 74 -12.07 19.74 9.60
CA GLU A 74 -12.89 20.94 9.44
C GLU A 74 -12.04 22.14 9.02
N TRP A 75 -10.85 22.28 9.61
CA TRP A 75 -9.92 23.32 9.21
C TRP A 75 -9.37 23.08 7.80
N ALA A 76 -8.88 21.87 7.49
CA ALA A 76 -8.24 21.58 6.21
C ALA A 76 -9.20 21.70 5.02
N THR A 77 -10.45 21.25 5.18
CA THR A 77 -11.48 21.32 4.12
C THR A 77 -11.95 22.74 3.80
N LYS A 78 -11.76 23.70 4.71
CA LYS A 78 -11.98 25.14 4.43
C LYS A 78 -10.95 25.68 3.41
N HIS A 79 -9.74 25.13 3.39
CA HIS A 79 -8.66 25.55 2.48
C HIS A 79 -8.62 24.71 1.20
N ASN A 80 -8.98 23.43 1.27
CA ASN A 80 -9.14 22.55 0.13
C ASN A 80 -10.21 21.49 0.43
N PRO A 81 -11.40 21.55 -0.17
CA PRO A 81 -12.47 20.60 0.11
C PRO A 81 -12.26 19.22 -0.55
N ASN A 82 -11.25 19.07 -1.38
CA ASN A 82 -11.04 17.84 -2.17
C ASN A 82 -9.57 17.43 -2.20
N PHE A 83 -9.20 16.53 -1.32
CA PHE A 83 -7.88 15.90 -1.31
C PHE A 83 -7.97 14.44 -0.85
N THR A 84 -6.91 13.69 -1.12
CA THR A 84 -6.77 12.29 -0.70
C THR A 84 -5.84 12.21 0.50
N VAL A 85 -6.23 11.48 1.53
CA VAL A 85 -5.37 11.18 2.68
C VAL A 85 -4.85 9.76 2.56
N ALA A 86 -3.53 9.62 2.48
CA ALA A 86 -2.84 8.35 2.43
C ALA A 86 -2.43 7.92 3.85
N ILE A 87 -2.86 6.72 4.25
CA ILE A 87 -2.61 6.17 5.59
C ILE A 87 -1.82 4.86 5.47
N GLY A 88 -0.66 4.81 6.14
CA GLY A 88 0.15 3.59 6.25
C GLY A 88 -0.46 2.62 7.25
N LEU A 89 -1.44 1.81 6.83
CA LEU A 89 -2.01 0.75 7.66
C LEU A 89 -1.04 -0.42 7.81
N GLU A 90 -0.38 -0.83 6.73
CA GLU A 90 0.57 -1.94 6.57
C GLU A 90 -0.08 -3.33 6.59
N ALA A 91 -0.98 -3.62 7.53
CA ALA A 91 -1.66 -4.90 7.68
C ALA A 91 -3.06 -4.72 8.26
N TYR A 92 -4.03 -5.50 7.80
CA TYR A 92 -5.36 -5.54 8.42
C TYR A 92 -5.44 -6.70 9.43
N ASP A 93 -4.51 -6.68 10.40
CA ASP A 93 -4.38 -7.65 11.49
C ASP A 93 -3.59 -7.01 12.66
N ASP A 94 -4.23 -6.85 13.82
CA ASP A 94 -3.62 -6.20 14.99
C ASP A 94 -2.41 -6.97 15.55
N GLY A 95 -2.38 -8.30 15.38
CA GLY A 95 -1.23 -9.12 15.76
C GLY A 95 -0.02 -8.82 14.87
N VAL A 96 -0.23 -8.73 13.56
CA VAL A 96 0.81 -8.36 12.59
C VAL A 96 1.26 -6.93 12.79
N LEU A 97 0.34 -5.98 12.98
CA LEU A 97 0.66 -4.59 13.30
C LEU A 97 1.57 -4.48 14.51
N ARG A 98 1.26 -5.20 15.57
CA ARG A 98 2.02 -5.15 16.83
C ARG A 98 3.35 -5.88 16.75
N PHE A 99 3.37 -7.12 16.25
CA PHE A 99 4.52 -8.01 16.43
C PHE A 99 5.44 -8.09 15.20
N HIS A 100 4.94 -7.79 14.00
CA HIS A 100 5.73 -7.84 12.77
C HIS A 100 6.14 -6.44 12.30
N VAL A 101 5.26 -5.45 12.44
CA VAL A 101 5.49 -4.08 11.97
C VAL A 101 5.90 -3.13 13.11
N ASN A 102 5.49 -3.42 14.34
CA ASN A 102 5.61 -2.52 15.50
C ASN A 102 4.89 -1.18 15.24
N LYS A 103 3.66 -1.25 14.71
CA LYS A 103 2.84 -0.08 14.42
C LYS A 103 2.29 0.53 15.70
N GLY A 104 2.26 1.85 15.80
CA GLY A 104 1.80 2.56 16.99
C GLY A 104 0.28 2.68 17.14
N PHE A 105 -0.53 2.08 16.24
CA PHE A 105 -1.99 2.13 16.28
C PHE A 105 -2.62 0.78 15.88
N SER A 106 -3.92 0.63 16.08
CA SER A 106 -4.71 -0.58 15.80
C SER A 106 -5.59 -0.40 14.56
N ILE A 107 -6.17 -1.50 14.06
CA ILE A 107 -7.18 -1.49 13.01
C ILE A 107 -8.33 -0.54 13.38
N SER A 108 -8.81 -0.59 14.63
CA SER A 108 -9.91 0.27 15.07
C SER A 108 -9.57 1.77 15.03
N SER A 109 -8.28 2.13 15.12
CA SER A 109 -7.85 3.52 14.92
C SER A 109 -7.88 3.92 13.45
N TRP A 110 -7.49 3.01 12.57
CA TRP A 110 -7.61 3.21 11.12
C TRP A 110 -9.07 3.29 10.69
N ASP A 111 -9.94 2.39 11.16
CA ASP A 111 -11.38 2.42 10.85
C ASP A 111 -12.00 3.77 11.21
N ARG A 112 -11.76 4.27 12.43
CA ARG A 112 -12.27 5.59 12.86
C ARG A 112 -11.73 6.73 12.00
N ALA A 113 -10.46 6.69 11.62
CA ALA A 113 -9.88 7.71 10.74
C ALA A 113 -10.54 7.72 9.37
N VAL A 114 -10.78 6.54 8.79
CA VAL A 114 -11.47 6.38 7.49
C VAL A 114 -12.91 6.87 7.56
N GLU A 115 -13.68 6.46 8.58
CA GLU A 115 -15.06 6.92 8.80
C GLU A 115 -15.12 8.46 8.89
N LEU A 116 -14.13 9.06 9.55
CA LEU A 116 -14.04 10.51 9.66
C LEU A 116 -13.72 11.17 8.32
N LEU A 117 -12.78 10.62 7.54
CA LEU A 117 -12.48 11.12 6.19
C LEU A 117 -13.70 11.03 5.27
N GLN A 118 -14.43 9.92 5.30
CA GLN A 118 -15.66 9.74 4.52
C GLN A 118 -16.76 10.74 4.92
N LYS A 119 -16.90 11.04 6.23
CA LYS A 119 -17.80 12.08 6.73
C LYS A 119 -17.53 13.45 6.09
N TYR A 120 -16.28 13.75 5.79
CA TYR A 120 -15.85 14.99 5.13
C TYR A 120 -15.74 14.87 3.60
N ALA A 121 -16.23 13.76 3.01
CA ALA A 121 -16.16 13.46 1.58
C ALA A 121 -14.73 13.51 1.02
N LEU A 122 -13.73 13.16 1.83
CA LEU A 122 -12.33 13.06 1.44
C LEU A 122 -11.99 11.64 1.01
N ARG A 123 -11.12 11.52 0.03
CA ARG A 123 -10.68 10.23 -0.48
C ARG A 123 -9.62 9.59 0.41
N VAL A 124 -9.65 8.27 0.47
CA VAL A 124 -8.76 7.44 1.28
C VAL A 124 -7.82 6.62 0.40
N LYS A 125 -6.52 6.77 0.63
CA LYS A 125 -5.52 5.86 0.10
C LYS A 125 -4.93 5.03 1.25
N THR A 126 -4.98 3.71 1.13
CA THR A 126 -4.44 2.80 2.15
C THR A 126 -3.17 2.12 1.66
N TYR A 127 -2.09 2.25 2.42
CA TYR A 127 -0.88 1.47 2.19
C TYR A 127 -0.92 0.16 2.95
N LEU A 128 -0.62 -0.94 2.25
CA LEU A 128 -0.42 -2.27 2.81
C LEU A 128 1.00 -2.75 2.51
N MET A 129 1.57 -3.53 3.41
CA MET A 129 2.86 -4.17 3.23
C MET A 129 2.67 -5.64 2.85
N PHE A 130 3.24 -6.05 1.72
CA PHE A 130 3.26 -7.46 1.36
C PHE A 130 4.47 -8.16 1.97
N LYS A 131 4.24 -9.28 2.64
CA LYS A 131 5.25 -10.07 3.36
C LYS A 131 5.98 -9.27 4.45
N PRO A 132 5.28 -8.79 5.49
CA PRO A 132 5.94 -8.22 6.67
C PRO A 132 7.01 -9.14 7.25
N PRO A 133 7.92 -8.63 8.09
CA PRO A 133 8.93 -9.45 8.78
C PRO A 133 8.34 -10.70 9.44
N PHE A 134 9.07 -11.81 9.41
CA PHE A 134 8.69 -13.09 10.04
C PHE A 134 7.48 -13.81 9.43
N MET A 135 7.04 -13.42 8.25
CA MET A 135 5.95 -14.06 7.53
C MET A 135 6.49 -14.96 6.42
N SER A 136 5.95 -16.17 6.29
CA SER A 136 6.24 -17.05 5.17
C SER A 136 5.62 -16.53 3.87
N GLU A 137 6.02 -17.07 2.73
CA GLU A 137 5.45 -16.63 1.43
C GLU A 137 3.97 -17.01 1.31
N GLY A 138 3.61 -18.22 1.74
CA GLY A 138 2.23 -18.70 1.72
C GLY A 138 1.32 -17.88 2.63
N ASP A 139 1.77 -17.58 3.86
CA ASP A 139 1.03 -16.70 4.77
C ASP A 139 0.92 -15.28 4.21
N ALA A 140 1.99 -14.76 3.60
CA ALA A 140 1.99 -13.43 3.00
C ALA A 140 0.97 -13.30 1.86
N LEU A 141 0.87 -14.32 1.00
CA LEU A 141 -0.12 -14.35 -0.07
C LEU A 141 -1.55 -14.43 0.50
N LEU A 142 -1.79 -15.35 1.43
CA LEU A 142 -3.10 -15.53 2.07
C LEU A 142 -3.57 -14.25 2.78
N HIS A 143 -2.70 -13.68 3.61
CA HIS A 143 -3.01 -12.48 4.37
C HIS A 143 -3.10 -11.26 3.46
N GLY A 144 -2.19 -11.09 2.50
CA GLY A 144 -2.21 -9.98 1.53
C GLY A 144 -3.53 -9.90 0.77
N VAL A 145 -4.02 -11.04 0.26
CA VAL A 145 -5.34 -11.12 -0.39
C VAL A 145 -6.46 -10.71 0.55
N ASN A 146 -6.45 -11.23 1.79
CA ASN A 146 -7.49 -10.91 2.77
C ASN A 146 -7.46 -9.45 3.21
N TRP A 147 -6.27 -8.84 3.37
CA TRP A 147 -6.15 -7.43 3.75
C TRP A 147 -6.62 -6.50 2.64
N VAL A 148 -6.24 -6.78 1.38
CA VAL A 148 -6.76 -6.02 0.23
C VAL A 148 -8.30 -6.05 0.21
N LYS A 149 -8.90 -7.24 0.37
CA LYS A 149 -10.36 -7.38 0.41
C LYS A 149 -10.99 -6.61 1.56
N ALA A 150 -10.37 -6.65 2.75
CA ALA A 150 -10.91 -6.01 3.95
C ALA A 150 -10.91 -4.47 3.87
N VAL A 151 -9.96 -3.88 3.14
CA VAL A 151 -9.87 -2.42 3.00
C VAL A 151 -10.52 -1.88 1.72
N ALA A 152 -10.88 -2.75 0.76
CA ALA A 152 -11.38 -2.34 -0.55
C ALA A 152 -12.66 -1.49 -0.49
N GLU A 153 -13.61 -1.84 0.40
CA GLU A 153 -14.86 -1.09 0.56
C GLU A 153 -14.69 0.28 1.23
N LYS A 154 -13.52 0.53 1.83
CA LYS A 154 -13.23 1.71 2.64
C LYS A 154 -12.13 2.60 2.06
N SER A 155 -11.53 2.20 0.97
CA SER A 155 -10.40 2.91 0.35
C SER A 155 -10.68 3.17 -1.13
N ASP A 156 -10.40 4.37 -1.59
CA ASP A 156 -10.47 4.74 -3.02
C ASP A 156 -9.24 4.22 -3.77
N GLU A 157 -8.10 4.13 -3.08
CA GLU A 157 -6.86 3.58 -3.63
C GLU A 157 -6.18 2.70 -2.57
N ILE A 158 -5.77 1.50 -2.98
CA ILE A 158 -4.97 0.57 -2.19
C ILE A 158 -3.59 0.48 -2.81
N SER A 159 -2.55 0.79 -2.06
CA SER A 159 -1.17 0.67 -2.51
C SER A 159 -0.46 -0.42 -1.74
N VAL A 160 -0.17 -1.54 -2.40
CA VAL A 160 0.57 -2.64 -1.79
C VAL A 160 2.07 -2.48 -2.07
N ASN A 161 2.84 -2.38 -1.01
CA ASN A 161 4.28 -2.23 -1.06
C ASN A 161 4.95 -3.54 -0.63
N PRO A 162 5.58 -4.29 -1.56
CA PRO A 162 6.33 -5.48 -1.19
C PRO A 162 7.52 -5.10 -0.32
N MET A 163 7.75 -5.91 0.74
CA MET A 163 8.88 -5.70 1.64
C MET A 163 10.19 -5.67 0.85
N ASN A 164 10.96 -4.62 1.04
CA ASN A 164 12.33 -4.53 0.57
C ASN A 164 13.30 -4.39 1.76
N ILE A 165 14.54 -4.85 1.58
CA ILE A 165 15.51 -4.96 2.66
C ILE A 165 16.34 -3.69 2.77
N GLN A 166 16.07 -2.89 3.79
CA GLN A 166 16.86 -1.70 4.12
C GLN A 166 18.06 -2.08 4.98
N LYS A 167 19.22 -1.54 4.62
CA LYS A 167 20.48 -1.80 5.35
C LYS A 167 20.39 -1.37 6.81
N GLY A 168 20.88 -2.19 7.71
CA GLY A 168 20.95 -1.88 9.14
C GLY A 168 19.69 -2.20 9.93
N THR A 169 18.65 -2.74 9.29
CA THR A 169 17.40 -3.17 9.94
C THR A 169 17.48 -4.61 10.45
N ILE A 170 16.46 -5.03 11.23
CA ILE A 170 16.35 -6.44 11.66
C ILE A 170 16.21 -7.36 10.44
N ILE A 171 15.48 -6.95 9.41
CA ILE A 171 15.31 -7.71 8.17
C ILE A 171 16.63 -7.86 7.42
N ASP A 172 17.51 -6.85 7.43
CA ASP A 172 18.86 -6.97 6.86
C ASP A 172 19.68 -8.04 7.55
N ARG A 173 19.52 -8.20 8.88
CA ARG A 173 20.20 -9.27 9.63
C ARG A 173 19.66 -10.64 9.26
N LEU A 174 18.34 -10.79 9.23
CA LEU A 174 17.68 -12.05 8.85
C LEU A 174 18.04 -12.47 7.42
N TYR A 175 18.07 -11.52 6.49
CA TYR A 175 18.48 -11.75 5.11
C TYR A 175 19.94 -12.25 5.01
N ARG A 176 20.86 -11.62 5.76
CA ARG A 176 22.29 -12.03 5.76
C ARG A 176 22.54 -13.39 6.41
N SER A 177 21.61 -13.88 7.20
CA SER A 177 21.65 -15.20 7.85
C SER A 177 20.73 -16.22 7.17
N ASP A 178 20.28 -15.94 5.94
CA ASP A 178 19.40 -16.80 5.13
C ASP A 178 18.07 -17.18 5.82
N GLN A 179 17.60 -16.29 6.74
CA GLN A 179 16.35 -16.49 7.50
C GLN A 179 15.18 -15.64 6.95
N PHE A 180 15.42 -14.85 5.94
CA PHE A 180 14.41 -14.06 5.26
C PHE A 180 14.76 -13.87 3.80
N ARG A 181 13.81 -14.15 2.92
CA ARG A 181 13.84 -13.84 1.50
C ARG A 181 12.79 -12.76 1.22
N PRO A 182 13.11 -11.71 0.40
CA PRO A 182 12.09 -10.82 -0.12
C PRO A 182 10.96 -11.56 -0.84
N PRO A 183 9.79 -10.92 -1.00
CA PRO A 183 8.66 -11.55 -1.68
C PRO A 183 9.01 -12.04 -3.09
N TRP A 184 8.32 -13.08 -3.53
CA TRP A 184 8.30 -13.44 -4.95
C TRP A 184 7.43 -12.43 -5.73
N LEU A 185 7.88 -12.04 -6.93
CA LEU A 185 7.04 -11.26 -7.85
C LEU A 185 5.80 -12.03 -8.28
N TRP A 186 5.92 -13.37 -8.42
CA TRP A 186 4.80 -14.25 -8.72
C TRP A 186 3.71 -14.25 -7.64
N SER A 187 4.07 -14.07 -6.38
CA SER A 187 3.08 -13.91 -5.31
C SER A 187 2.29 -12.61 -5.45
N LEU A 188 2.93 -11.54 -5.92
CA LEU A 188 2.23 -10.28 -6.21
C LEU A 188 1.27 -10.43 -7.39
N VAL A 189 1.67 -11.12 -8.46
CA VAL A 189 0.79 -11.46 -9.59
C VAL A 189 -0.40 -12.27 -9.11
N SER A 190 -0.16 -13.32 -8.31
CA SER A 190 -1.23 -14.15 -7.76
C SER A 190 -2.17 -13.37 -6.83
N MET A 191 -1.66 -12.42 -6.05
CA MET A 191 -2.47 -11.54 -5.23
C MET A 191 -3.38 -10.64 -6.09
N ILE A 192 -2.83 -10.05 -7.16
CA ILE A 192 -3.63 -9.25 -8.11
C ILE A 192 -4.77 -10.08 -8.68
N GLU A 193 -4.46 -11.25 -9.25
CA GLU A 193 -5.45 -12.16 -9.86
C GLU A 193 -6.58 -12.53 -8.87
N GLN A 194 -6.24 -12.80 -7.61
CA GLN A 194 -7.18 -13.21 -6.58
C GLN A 194 -8.02 -12.04 -6.01
N THR A 195 -7.56 -10.81 -6.14
CA THR A 195 -8.25 -9.64 -5.60
C THR A 195 -8.98 -8.83 -6.65
N HIS A 196 -8.64 -8.98 -7.92
CA HIS A 196 -9.15 -8.17 -9.03
C HIS A 196 -10.69 -8.10 -9.06
N ALA A 197 -11.39 -9.22 -8.92
CA ALA A 197 -12.86 -9.26 -8.94
C ALA A 197 -13.54 -8.53 -7.77
N PHE A 198 -12.80 -8.29 -6.67
CA PHE A 198 -13.27 -7.52 -5.52
C PHE A 198 -13.03 -6.02 -5.68
N ILE A 199 -12.00 -5.67 -6.45
CA ILE A 199 -11.61 -4.28 -6.70
C ILE A 199 -12.37 -3.75 -7.91
N HIS A 200 -12.65 -4.61 -8.90
CA HIS A 200 -13.39 -4.31 -10.12
C HIS A 200 -14.63 -5.23 -10.23
N PRO A 201 -15.66 -5.06 -9.39
CA PRO A 201 -16.86 -5.89 -9.49
C PRO A 201 -17.56 -5.63 -10.82
N LYS A 202 -17.84 -6.72 -11.56
CA LYS A 202 -18.53 -6.65 -12.88
C LYS A 202 -19.95 -6.09 -12.80
N ASN A 203 -20.55 -6.10 -11.60
CA ASN A 203 -21.85 -5.49 -11.30
C ASN A 203 -21.69 -4.86 -9.93
N GLY A 204 -21.80 -3.56 -9.84
CA GLY A 204 -21.77 -2.85 -8.55
C GLY A 204 -22.71 -3.55 -7.57
N ILE A 205 -22.19 -3.91 -6.41
CA ILE A 205 -22.97 -4.60 -5.37
C ILE A 205 -24.15 -3.74 -4.92
N ASN A 206 -24.10 -2.43 -5.18
CA ASN A 206 -25.13 -1.44 -4.81
C ASN A 206 -25.65 -0.59 -5.99
N GLY A 207 -25.35 -0.93 -7.25
CA GLY A 207 -25.86 -0.17 -8.40
C GLY A 207 -25.17 1.19 -8.64
N ASP A 208 -24.22 1.58 -7.84
CA ASP A 208 -23.38 2.75 -8.06
C ASP A 208 -22.12 2.34 -8.83
N GLU A 209 -22.00 2.78 -10.07
CA GLU A 209 -20.85 2.52 -10.95
C GLU A 209 -19.56 3.20 -10.47
N ASP A 210 -19.61 4.03 -9.42
CA ASP A 210 -18.59 5.04 -9.11
C ASP A 210 -17.62 4.69 -7.96
N GLN A 211 -17.76 3.55 -7.28
CA GLN A 211 -16.87 3.24 -6.15
C GLN A 211 -16.06 1.96 -6.39
N VAL A 212 -15.13 2.05 -7.30
CA VAL A 212 -14.13 1.00 -7.55
C VAL A 212 -12.81 1.42 -6.93
N SER A 213 -12.35 0.67 -5.93
CA SER A 213 -11.00 0.87 -5.38
C SER A 213 -9.95 0.57 -6.44
N ARG A 214 -8.94 1.40 -6.53
CA ARG A 214 -7.79 1.15 -7.39
C ARG A 214 -6.69 0.41 -6.64
N LEU A 215 -6.23 -0.72 -7.17
CA LEU A 215 -5.07 -1.43 -6.64
C LEU A 215 -3.80 -1.01 -7.38
N ILE A 216 -2.82 -0.53 -6.62
CA ILE A 216 -1.50 -0.14 -7.12
C ILE A 216 -0.46 -0.99 -6.41
N ILE A 217 0.47 -1.57 -7.17
CA ILE A 217 1.62 -2.29 -6.62
C ILE A 217 2.89 -1.69 -7.22
N HIS A 218 3.72 -1.14 -6.35
CA HIS A 218 5.03 -0.63 -6.75
C HIS A 218 6.13 -1.48 -6.13
N PRO A 219 6.68 -2.46 -6.88
CA PRO A 219 7.75 -3.30 -6.38
C PRO A 219 9.07 -2.51 -6.36
N THR A 220 9.23 -1.63 -5.37
CA THR A 220 10.48 -0.88 -5.16
C THR A 220 11.66 -1.84 -5.12
N ALA A 221 12.69 -1.60 -5.92
CA ALA A 221 13.80 -2.52 -6.14
C ALA A 221 13.38 -3.91 -6.69
N GLY A 222 12.26 -3.98 -7.41
CA GLY A 222 11.80 -5.20 -8.07
C GLY A 222 12.87 -5.79 -9.00
N GLY A 223 13.01 -7.11 -9.02
CA GLY A 223 14.06 -7.81 -9.77
C GLY A 223 15.47 -7.65 -9.19
N LYS A 224 15.61 -7.09 -7.98
CA LYS A 224 16.91 -6.99 -7.29
C LYS A 224 16.92 -7.89 -6.06
N PRO A 225 18.09 -8.41 -5.63
CA PRO A 225 18.16 -9.37 -4.51
C PRO A 225 17.58 -8.88 -3.19
N ARG A 226 17.48 -7.57 -3.01
CA ARG A 226 16.95 -6.94 -1.76
C ARG A 226 15.50 -6.46 -1.90
N GLY A 227 14.91 -6.58 -3.06
CA GLY A 227 13.50 -6.30 -3.35
C GLY A 227 12.75 -7.56 -3.76
N ALA A 228 11.47 -7.44 -4.08
CA ALA A 228 10.69 -8.54 -4.61
C ALA A 228 11.34 -9.06 -5.91
N HIS A 229 11.61 -10.36 -5.99
CA HIS A 229 12.28 -10.98 -7.15
C HIS A 229 11.87 -12.43 -7.33
N ASN A 230 12.06 -12.94 -8.53
CA ASN A 230 11.88 -14.34 -8.89
C ASN A 230 13.25 -15.05 -9.04
N CYS A 231 13.53 -15.64 -10.21
CA CYS A 231 14.79 -16.33 -10.51
C CYS A 231 15.86 -15.44 -11.17
N GLY A 232 15.52 -14.22 -11.56
CA GLY A 232 16.37 -13.34 -12.34
C GLY A 232 16.00 -13.27 -13.83
N ASP A 233 15.63 -14.40 -14.45
CA ASP A 233 15.37 -14.45 -15.89
C ASP A 233 14.04 -13.80 -16.29
N CYS A 234 12.99 -13.96 -15.45
CA CYS A 234 11.65 -13.42 -15.73
C CYS A 234 11.35 -12.11 -14.99
N ASP A 235 12.25 -11.61 -14.16
CA ASP A 235 11.97 -10.53 -13.22
C ASP A 235 11.59 -9.23 -13.92
N SER A 236 12.30 -8.85 -14.98
CA SER A 236 12.04 -7.62 -15.73
C SER A 236 10.64 -7.60 -16.34
N ASP A 237 10.23 -8.72 -16.93
CA ASP A 237 8.94 -8.84 -17.62
C ASP A 237 7.79 -8.81 -16.60
N VAL A 238 7.96 -9.51 -15.47
CA VAL A 238 6.95 -9.54 -14.40
C VAL A 238 6.85 -8.19 -13.71
N VAL A 239 7.95 -7.48 -13.43
CA VAL A 239 7.93 -6.11 -12.88
C VAL A 239 7.19 -5.18 -13.83
N ALA A 240 7.56 -5.18 -15.12
CA ALA A 240 6.92 -4.33 -16.11
C ALA A 240 5.40 -4.60 -16.24
N ALA A 241 5.00 -5.86 -16.15
CA ALA A 241 3.59 -6.26 -16.18
C ALA A 241 2.81 -5.74 -14.96
N ILE A 242 3.38 -5.90 -13.74
CA ILE A 242 2.78 -5.36 -12.51
C ILE A 242 2.66 -3.81 -12.57
N GLU A 243 3.67 -3.13 -13.10
CA GLU A 243 3.64 -1.68 -13.28
C GLU A 243 2.56 -1.26 -14.27
N ARG A 244 2.41 -1.96 -15.42
CA ARG A 244 1.32 -1.70 -16.36
C ARG A 244 -0.05 -1.91 -15.71
N TYR A 245 -0.26 -3.05 -15.03
CA TYR A 245 -1.49 -3.28 -14.28
C TYR A 245 -1.80 -2.16 -13.28
N SER A 246 -0.80 -1.67 -12.56
CA SER A 246 -0.98 -0.57 -11.60
C SER A 246 -1.46 0.74 -12.25
N VAL A 247 -1.25 0.89 -13.55
CA VAL A 247 -1.74 2.03 -14.34
C VAL A 247 -3.12 1.75 -14.94
N SER A 248 -3.29 0.61 -15.59
CA SER A 248 -4.50 0.27 -16.34
C SER A 248 -5.62 -0.31 -15.46
N GLY A 249 -5.26 -1.08 -14.42
CA GLY A 249 -6.18 -1.92 -13.66
C GLY A 249 -6.68 -3.15 -14.43
N ASP A 250 -6.09 -3.49 -15.57
CA ASP A 250 -6.54 -4.57 -16.45
C ASP A 250 -5.66 -5.82 -16.30
N LEU A 251 -6.27 -6.99 -16.10
CA LEU A 251 -5.57 -8.27 -15.99
C LEU A 251 -4.86 -8.69 -17.30
N ILE A 252 -5.25 -8.12 -18.44
CA ILE A 252 -4.58 -8.38 -19.73
C ILE A 252 -3.09 -8.07 -19.66
N ASP A 253 -2.68 -7.13 -18.83
CA ASP A 253 -1.28 -6.76 -18.61
C ASP A 253 -0.44 -7.89 -17.98
N LEU A 254 -1.09 -8.86 -17.34
CA LEU A 254 -0.45 -10.01 -16.70
C LEU A 254 -0.52 -11.28 -17.56
N GLU A 255 -1.24 -11.25 -18.67
CA GLU A 255 -1.37 -12.40 -19.56
C GLU A 255 -0.03 -12.79 -20.23
N GLY A 256 0.13 -14.07 -20.51
CA GLY A 256 1.32 -14.61 -21.17
C GLY A 256 2.58 -14.70 -20.30
N LEU A 257 2.54 -14.24 -19.06
CA LEU A 257 3.66 -14.38 -18.13
C LEU A 257 3.87 -15.84 -17.74
N SER A 258 5.07 -16.38 -17.98
CA SER A 258 5.42 -17.75 -17.61
C SER A 258 6.89 -17.87 -17.27
N CYS A 259 7.22 -18.78 -16.34
CA CYS A 259 8.58 -19.19 -16.02
C CYS A 259 8.53 -20.44 -15.14
N GLN A 260 9.48 -21.35 -15.30
CA GLN A 260 9.59 -22.56 -14.48
C GLN A 260 9.73 -22.26 -12.98
N CYS A 261 10.26 -21.10 -12.60
CA CYS A 261 10.37 -20.72 -11.19
C CYS A 261 9.02 -20.54 -10.47
N LYS A 262 7.91 -20.50 -11.20
CA LYS A 262 6.57 -20.59 -10.60
C LYS A 262 6.34 -21.92 -9.84
N GLU A 263 6.90 -23.01 -10.34
CA GLU A 263 6.80 -24.33 -9.71
C GLU A 263 7.55 -24.32 -8.37
N VAL A 264 8.73 -23.69 -8.33
CA VAL A 264 9.50 -23.54 -7.09
C VAL A 264 8.72 -22.76 -6.03
N LEU A 265 8.04 -21.67 -6.42
CA LEU A 265 7.16 -20.94 -5.51
C LEU A 265 6.00 -21.80 -5.02
N GLN A 266 5.38 -22.61 -5.89
CA GLN A 266 4.27 -23.48 -5.49
C GLN A 266 4.73 -24.54 -4.48
N GLU A 267 5.92 -25.10 -4.66
CA GLU A 267 6.53 -26.02 -3.70
C GLU A 267 6.81 -25.31 -2.36
N GLU A 268 7.39 -24.11 -2.36
CA GLU A 268 7.64 -23.31 -1.16
C GLU A 268 6.33 -23.07 -0.38
N ILE A 269 5.27 -22.60 -1.05
CA ILE A 269 3.97 -22.37 -0.42
C ILE A 269 3.35 -23.66 0.14
N SER A 270 3.55 -24.78 -0.54
CA SER A 270 3.03 -26.08 -0.09
C SER A 270 3.72 -26.56 1.18
N LEU A 271 5.02 -26.31 1.31
CA LEU A 271 5.83 -26.66 2.47
C LEU A 271 5.50 -25.74 3.67
N ASP A 272 5.29 -24.45 3.45
CA ASP A 272 4.88 -23.50 4.49
C ASP A 272 3.66 -23.97 5.27
N GLY A 273 2.71 -24.62 4.59
CA GLY A 273 1.52 -25.19 5.21
C GLY A 273 1.77 -26.40 6.11
N SER A 274 2.93 -27.04 6.02
CA SER A 274 3.28 -28.24 6.76
C SER A 274 4.22 -28.02 7.96
N LEU A 275 4.87 -26.85 8.04
CA LEU A 275 5.77 -26.52 9.14
C LEU A 275 5.04 -25.88 10.32
N PRO A 276 5.35 -26.27 11.60
CA PRO A 276 4.85 -25.55 12.75
C PRO A 276 5.42 -24.13 12.72
N ASN A 277 4.57 -23.12 12.91
CA ASN A 277 4.98 -21.72 13.00
C ASN A 277 6.01 -21.56 14.14
N PRO A 278 7.30 -21.28 13.84
CA PRO A 278 8.37 -21.30 14.85
C PRO A 278 8.24 -20.23 15.92
N LEU A 279 7.40 -19.21 15.72
CA LEU A 279 7.23 -18.10 16.66
C LEU A 279 5.97 -18.19 17.51
N GLY A 280 5.12 -19.23 17.36
CA GLY A 280 3.94 -19.44 18.20
C GLY A 280 2.96 -18.25 18.20
N VAL A 281 3.14 -17.28 17.35
CA VAL A 281 2.21 -16.16 17.17
C VAL A 281 1.00 -16.73 16.44
N GLY A 282 0.06 -17.21 17.26
CA GLY A 282 -1.12 -17.92 16.78
C GLY A 282 -2.04 -17.00 15.99
N LEU A 283 -1.73 -16.79 14.73
CA LEU A 283 -2.73 -16.48 13.74
C LEU A 283 -3.63 -17.73 13.67
N ARG A 284 -4.64 -17.76 14.57
CA ARG A 284 -5.59 -18.86 14.58
C ARG A 284 -6.19 -18.94 13.17
N ARG A 285 -5.87 -20.03 12.48
CA ARG A 285 -6.54 -20.45 11.25
C ARG A 285 -8.04 -20.61 11.57
N ARG A 286 -8.79 -19.50 11.60
CA ARG A 286 -10.25 -19.56 11.61
C ARG A 286 -10.68 -19.79 10.18
N GLY A 287 -10.95 -21.07 9.87
CA GLY A 287 -11.98 -21.48 8.95
C GLY A 287 -11.86 -21.00 7.49
N LEU A 288 -10.66 -21.02 6.89
CA LEU A 288 -10.57 -20.96 5.44
C LEU A 288 -10.44 -22.40 4.92
N SER A 289 -11.54 -22.91 4.41
CA SER A 289 -11.58 -24.12 3.59
C SER A 289 -10.52 -24.02 2.50
N ARG A 290 -9.72 -25.05 2.38
CA ARG A 290 -8.66 -25.27 1.40
C ARG A 290 -8.94 -24.52 0.09
N LEU A 291 -8.09 -23.56 -0.27
CA LEU A 291 -8.03 -23.04 -1.62
C LEU A 291 -7.80 -24.25 -2.55
N ASN A 292 -8.86 -24.61 -3.26
CA ASN A 292 -8.77 -25.63 -4.30
C ASN A 292 -7.95 -25.04 -5.47
N LEU A 293 -6.64 -25.16 -5.39
CA LEU A 293 -5.80 -25.11 -6.57
C LEU A 293 -6.09 -26.42 -7.35
N ARG A 294 -7.21 -26.45 -8.06
CA ARG A 294 -7.49 -27.53 -9.00
C ARG A 294 -6.54 -27.36 -10.18
N LYS A 295 -5.74 -28.40 -10.38
CA LYS A 295 -5.06 -28.69 -11.66
C LYS A 295 -6.07 -28.54 -12.80
N THR A 296 -5.83 -27.66 -13.69
CA THR A 296 -6.26 -27.75 -15.10
C THR A 296 -5.05 -27.59 -15.98
#